data_628bb30b49d64f139cdf82af4fc2801c
#
_entry.id   628bb30b49d64f139cdf82af4fc2801c
#
_cell.length_a   1.000
_cell.length_b   1.000
_cell.length_c   1.000
_cell.angle_alpha   90.00
_cell.angle_beta   90.00
_cell.angle_gamma   90.00
#
_symmetry.space_group_name_H-M   'P 1'
#
loop_
_entity.id
_entity.type
_entity.pdbx_description
1 polymer ?
#
loop_
_entity_poly.entity_id
_entity_poly.type
_entity_poly.pdbx_seq_one_letter_code
_entity_poly.pdbx_strand_id
1 'polypeptide(L)'
;MNFYKNYKLYLLALFLLYGNLIISEDNREINTDEYNNLWSIGIELKEIYIEYSVYQIMISLLELNESAFENENINYLKKGYFLNLPEEKDLEKLEALSSVREVASQNLAANVGPIDFSVLVDVLVLSEPTFLLSEEDEDTSLILDEIDLVSTE
;
A
#
# COMPACT_ATOMS: atom_id res chain seq x y z
N MET A 1 27.82 -12.33 52.91
CA MET A 1 27.71 -13.14 51.69
C MET A 1 26.98 -12.32 50.66
N ASN A 2 27.68 -11.85 49.58
CA ASN A 2 27.22 -10.76 48.68
C ASN A 2 26.33 -11.31 47.53
N PHE A 3 25.06 -11.61 47.80
CA PHE A 3 24.10 -12.02 46.76
C PHE A 3 23.69 -10.88 45.83
N TYR A 4 23.81 -9.63 46.25
CA TYR A 4 23.38 -8.45 45.48
C TYR A 4 24.33 -8.02 44.36
N LYS A 5 25.56 -8.56 44.28
CA LYS A 5 26.55 -8.16 43.30
C LYS A 5 26.36 -8.86 41.96
N ASN A 6 25.70 -10.01 41.95
CA ASN A 6 25.60 -10.88 40.76
C ASN A 6 24.29 -10.72 39.99
N TYR A 7 23.22 -10.12 40.57
CA TYR A 7 21.95 -10.00 39.85
C TYR A 7 22.00 -9.09 38.63
N LYS A 8 22.85 -8.03 38.67
CA LYS A 8 23.08 -7.16 37.52
C LYS A 8 23.73 -7.91 36.36
N LEU A 9 24.61 -8.85 36.67
CA LEU A 9 25.28 -9.69 35.67
C LEU A 9 24.28 -10.69 35.05
N TYR A 10 23.38 -11.25 35.88
CA TYR A 10 22.30 -12.13 35.41
C TYR A 10 21.27 -11.37 34.55
N LEU A 11 20.89 -10.13 34.94
CA LEU A 11 20.00 -9.29 34.15
C LEU A 11 20.63 -8.90 32.79
N LEU A 12 21.94 -8.57 32.81
CA LEU A 12 22.67 -8.28 31.58
C LEU A 12 22.76 -9.51 30.66
N ALA A 13 23.04 -10.69 31.23
CA ALA A 13 23.05 -11.95 30.47
C ALA A 13 21.67 -12.32 29.94
N LEU A 14 20.62 -12.08 30.74
CA LEU A 14 19.24 -12.28 30.29
C LEU A 14 18.85 -11.33 29.16
N PHE A 15 19.24 -10.04 29.25
CA PHE A 15 19.02 -9.06 28.21
C PHE A 15 19.77 -9.39 26.91
N LEU A 16 21.03 -9.93 27.02
CA LEU A 16 21.78 -10.39 25.86
C LEU A 16 21.23 -11.68 25.25
N LEU A 17 20.63 -12.57 26.06
CA LEU A 17 19.97 -13.79 25.60
C LEU A 17 18.60 -13.52 24.94
N TYR A 18 17.83 -12.57 25.48
CA TYR A 18 16.51 -12.20 24.96
C TYR A 18 16.56 -11.07 23.94
N GLY A 19 17.61 -10.26 23.93
CA GLY A 19 17.79 -9.16 22.97
C GLY A 19 18.01 -9.62 21.52
N ASN A 20 18.39 -10.88 21.31
CA ASN A 20 18.53 -11.45 19.98
C ASN A 20 17.26 -12.18 19.49
N LEU A 21 16.17 -12.15 20.26
CA LEU A 21 14.94 -12.88 19.90
C LEU A 21 13.90 -12.03 19.18
N ILE A 22 14.19 -10.75 18.89
CA ILE A 22 13.19 -9.80 18.34
C ILE A 22 13.70 -9.16 17.04
N ILE A 23 14.42 -9.90 16.21
CA ILE A 23 14.60 -9.53 14.80
C ILE A 23 14.38 -10.81 13.98
N SER A 24 13.16 -11.29 13.99
CA SER A 24 12.63 -11.96 12.83
C SER A 24 12.09 -10.83 11.96
N GLU A 25 12.87 -10.33 11.01
CA GLU A 25 12.29 -9.74 9.80
C GLU A 25 11.37 -10.83 9.26
N ASP A 26 10.08 -10.66 9.50
CA ASP A 26 9.04 -11.45 8.86
C ASP A 26 9.02 -10.99 7.40
N ASN A 27 9.99 -11.48 6.63
CA ASN A 27 10.04 -11.30 5.19
C ASN A 27 8.85 -12.07 4.60
N ARG A 28 7.67 -11.47 4.73
CA ARG A 28 6.48 -11.95 4.06
C ARG A 28 6.64 -11.66 2.60
N GLU A 29 6.81 -12.70 1.83
CA GLU A 29 6.81 -12.63 0.38
C GLU A 29 5.51 -13.23 -0.14
N ILE A 30 4.96 -12.62 -1.18
CA ILE A 30 3.79 -13.14 -1.89
C ILE A 30 4.24 -13.75 -3.21
N ASN A 31 3.89 -15.02 -3.43
CA ASN A 31 4.13 -15.69 -4.70
C ASN A 31 3.09 -15.26 -5.74
N THR A 32 3.55 -14.66 -6.84
CA THR A 32 2.65 -14.17 -7.91
C THR A 32 1.90 -15.28 -8.65
N ASP A 33 2.33 -16.54 -8.55
CA ASP A 33 1.65 -17.66 -9.19
C ASP A 33 0.27 -17.95 -8.56
N GLU A 34 0.08 -17.55 -7.29
CA GLU A 34 -1.15 -17.78 -6.54
C GLU A 34 -2.26 -16.79 -6.88
N TYR A 35 -1.94 -15.69 -7.59
CA TYR A 35 -2.87 -14.59 -7.86
C TYR A 35 -3.03 -14.35 -9.37
N ASN A 36 -4.21 -13.92 -9.77
CA ASN A 36 -4.48 -13.61 -11.17
C ASN A 36 -3.96 -12.24 -11.61
N ASN A 37 -3.93 -11.27 -10.69
CA ASN A 37 -3.51 -9.89 -10.94
C ASN A 37 -3.12 -9.20 -9.62
N LEU A 38 -2.53 -8.02 -9.73
CA LEU A 38 -2.10 -7.22 -8.59
C LEU A 38 -3.29 -6.75 -7.72
N TRP A 39 -4.44 -6.50 -8.31
CA TRP A 39 -5.65 -6.11 -7.58
C TRP A 39 -6.03 -7.15 -6.51
N SER A 40 -6.01 -8.44 -6.87
CA SER A 40 -6.32 -9.52 -5.92
C SER A 40 -5.36 -9.55 -4.73
N ILE A 41 -4.08 -9.27 -4.97
CA ILE A 41 -3.06 -9.14 -3.92
C ILE A 41 -3.36 -7.90 -3.06
N GLY A 42 -3.67 -6.77 -3.69
CA GLY A 42 -3.99 -5.53 -3.00
C GLY A 42 -5.20 -5.65 -2.07
N ILE A 43 -6.26 -6.34 -2.51
CA ILE A 43 -7.46 -6.61 -1.69
C ILE A 43 -7.12 -7.48 -0.48
N GLU A 44 -6.32 -8.53 -0.65
CA GLU A 44 -5.91 -9.38 0.48
C GLU A 44 -5.05 -8.61 1.47
N LEU A 45 -4.10 -7.83 0.99
CA LEU A 45 -3.23 -7.02 1.84
C LEU A 45 -3.98 -5.87 2.55
N LYS A 46 -5.12 -5.42 2.02
CA LYS A 46 -5.97 -4.43 2.68
C LYS A 46 -6.46 -4.91 4.06
N GLU A 47 -6.58 -6.21 4.28
CA GLU A 47 -6.92 -6.77 5.60
C GLU A 47 -5.81 -6.54 6.63
N ILE A 48 -4.57 -6.40 6.18
CA ILE A 48 -3.39 -6.12 7.03
C ILE A 48 -3.17 -4.62 7.14
N TYR A 49 -3.22 -3.91 6.02
CA TYR A 49 -2.97 -2.47 5.91
C TYR A 49 -4.29 -1.68 5.91
N ILE A 50 -5.07 -1.79 6.98
CA ILE A 50 -6.44 -1.26 7.07
C ILE A 50 -6.54 0.27 6.91
N GLU A 51 -5.47 1.00 7.22
CA GLU A 51 -5.42 2.47 7.15
C GLU A 51 -5.10 3.00 5.75
N TYR A 52 -4.62 2.13 4.85
CA TYR A 52 -4.21 2.52 3.50
C TYR A 52 -5.18 2.01 2.45
N SER A 53 -5.40 2.77 1.38
CA SER A 53 -6.22 2.34 0.26
C SER A 53 -5.58 1.18 -0.52
N VAL A 54 -6.38 0.37 -1.19
CA VAL A 54 -5.88 -0.68 -2.09
C VAL A 54 -4.94 -0.11 -3.15
N TYR A 55 -5.21 1.11 -3.61
CA TYR A 55 -4.38 1.80 -4.61
C TYR A 55 -3.00 2.17 -4.10
N GLN A 56 -2.88 2.65 -2.84
CA GLN A 56 -1.57 2.88 -2.20
C GLN A 56 -0.78 1.57 -2.09
N ILE A 57 -1.44 0.48 -1.68
CA ILE A 57 -0.82 -0.84 -1.58
C ILE A 57 -0.31 -1.29 -2.94
N MET A 58 -1.11 -1.16 -4.01
CA MET A 58 -0.72 -1.56 -5.36
C MET A 58 0.47 -0.75 -5.91
N ILE A 59 0.47 0.57 -5.70
CA ILE A 59 1.60 1.43 -6.14
C ILE A 59 2.86 1.10 -5.34
N SER A 60 2.75 0.91 -4.03
CA SER A 60 3.89 0.52 -3.20
C SER A 60 4.46 -0.84 -3.61
N LEU A 61 3.60 -1.81 -3.92
CA LEU A 61 4.06 -3.11 -4.44
C LEU A 61 4.79 -2.99 -5.78
N LEU A 62 4.30 -2.12 -6.69
CA LEU A 62 5.00 -1.85 -7.94
C LEU A 62 6.38 -1.24 -7.69
N GLU A 63 6.47 -0.19 -6.87
CA GLU A 63 7.73 0.51 -6.56
C GLU A 63 8.77 -0.40 -5.91
N LEU A 64 8.36 -1.29 -5.01
CA LEU A 64 9.24 -2.23 -4.33
C LEU A 64 9.68 -3.40 -5.19
N ASN A 65 8.94 -3.72 -6.27
CA ASN A 65 9.11 -4.94 -7.05
C ASN A 65 9.10 -4.69 -8.56
N GLU A 66 9.72 -3.61 -9.04
CA GLU A 66 9.71 -3.19 -10.45
C GLU A 66 9.99 -4.35 -11.42
N SER A 67 10.94 -5.23 -11.09
CA SER A 67 11.33 -6.38 -11.92
C SER A 67 10.20 -7.40 -12.13
N ALA A 68 9.23 -7.45 -11.21
CA ALA A 68 8.07 -8.34 -11.30
C ALA A 68 6.98 -7.83 -12.25
N PHE A 69 7.13 -6.61 -12.78
CA PHE A 69 6.17 -5.99 -13.68
C PHE A 69 6.77 -5.77 -15.07
N GLU A 70 5.94 -5.87 -16.10
CA GLU A 70 6.32 -5.55 -17.46
C GLU A 70 5.95 -4.09 -17.73
N ASN A 71 6.86 -3.34 -18.36
CA ASN A 71 6.68 -1.91 -18.67
C ASN A 71 6.34 -1.02 -17.46
N GLU A 72 6.77 -1.41 -16.25
CA GLU A 72 6.49 -0.67 -15.02
C GLU A 72 4.99 -0.43 -14.79
N ASN A 73 4.13 -1.36 -15.22
CA ASN A 73 2.70 -1.21 -15.18
C ASN A 73 2.03 -2.29 -14.31
N ILE A 74 1.18 -1.86 -13.38
CA ILE A 74 0.46 -2.70 -12.42
C ILE A 74 -0.38 -3.81 -13.06
N ASN A 75 -0.79 -3.61 -14.33
CA ASN A 75 -1.63 -4.55 -15.06
C ASN A 75 -0.82 -5.70 -15.68
N TYR A 76 0.50 -5.61 -15.69
CA TYR A 76 1.38 -6.60 -16.32
C TYR A 76 2.26 -7.32 -15.29
N LEU A 77 1.63 -7.81 -14.21
CA LEU A 77 2.28 -8.63 -13.21
C LEU A 77 2.74 -9.96 -13.81
N LYS A 78 4.04 -10.22 -13.72
CA LYS A 78 4.67 -11.46 -14.19
C LYS A 78 4.44 -12.60 -13.20
N LYS A 79 4.35 -13.82 -13.69
CA LYS A 79 4.31 -15.04 -12.89
C LYS A 79 5.72 -15.49 -12.47
N GLY A 80 5.79 -16.28 -11.41
CA GLY A 80 7.05 -16.85 -10.92
C GLY A 80 7.91 -15.87 -10.11
N TYR A 81 7.35 -14.76 -9.63
CA TYR A 81 8.04 -13.80 -8.78
C TYR A 81 7.54 -13.89 -7.34
N PHE A 82 8.44 -13.58 -6.42
CA PHE A 82 8.11 -13.32 -5.03
C PHE A 82 8.15 -11.82 -4.79
N LEU A 83 7.03 -11.25 -4.36
CA LEU A 83 6.91 -9.81 -4.09
C LEU A 83 7.28 -9.52 -2.64
N ASN A 84 8.20 -8.58 -2.45
CA ASN A 84 8.44 -7.97 -1.15
C ASN A 84 7.21 -7.15 -0.75
N LEU A 85 6.76 -7.32 0.50
CA LEU A 85 5.64 -6.54 1.01
C LEU A 85 6.08 -5.16 1.47
N PRO A 86 5.22 -4.14 1.33
CA PRO A 86 5.52 -2.80 1.81
C PRO A 86 5.59 -2.77 3.34
N GLU A 87 6.51 -1.98 3.86
CA GLU A 87 6.49 -1.54 5.23
C GLU A 87 5.55 -0.33 5.36
N GLU A 88 5.10 -0.01 6.58
CA GLU A 88 4.24 1.14 6.85
C GLU A 88 4.83 2.45 6.30
N LYS A 89 6.14 2.66 6.49
CA LYS A 89 6.86 3.81 5.93
C LYS A 89 6.78 3.94 4.41
N ASP A 90 6.57 2.85 3.67
CA ASP A 90 6.47 2.86 2.21
C ASP A 90 5.08 3.28 1.77
N LEU A 91 4.06 2.92 2.54
CA LEU A 91 2.67 3.32 2.34
C LEU A 91 2.41 4.77 2.76
N GLU A 92 3.02 5.24 3.87
CA GLU A 92 2.92 6.61 4.37
C GLU A 92 3.40 7.67 3.36
N LYS A 93 4.33 7.32 2.48
CA LYS A 93 4.83 8.23 1.43
C LYS A 93 3.82 8.49 0.33
N LEU A 94 2.82 7.63 0.19
CA LEU A 94 1.87 7.63 -0.91
C LEU A 94 0.59 8.34 -0.49
N GLU A 95 0.25 9.39 -1.20
CA GLU A 95 -1.04 10.05 -1.04
C GLU A 95 -2.14 9.21 -1.71
N ALA A 96 -3.28 9.04 -1.03
CA ALA A 96 -4.36 8.17 -1.49
C ALA A 96 -4.92 8.58 -2.86
N LEU A 97 -5.21 9.87 -3.06
CA LEU A 97 -5.74 10.38 -4.34
C LEU A 97 -4.71 10.29 -5.48
N SER A 98 -3.43 10.55 -5.19
CA SER A 98 -2.37 10.42 -6.18
C SER A 98 -2.22 8.97 -6.63
N SER A 99 -2.33 8.02 -5.71
CA SER A 99 -2.30 6.59 -6.03
C SER A 99 -3.48 6.15 -6.91
N VAL A 100 -4.68 6.68 -6.65
CA VAL A 100 -5.87 6.46 -7.52
C VAL A 100 -5.61 6.98 -8.93
N ARG A 101 -5.10 8.22 -9.07
CA ARG A 101 -4.80 8.81 -10.38
C ARG A 101 -3.74 8.02 -11.14
N GLU A 102 -2.70 7.56 -10.45
CA GLU A 102 -1.65 6.75 -11.06
C GLU A 102 -2.20 5.41 -11.56
N VAL A 103 -3.00 4.70 -10.77
CA VAL A 103 -3.66 3.46 -11.17
C VAL A 103 -4.59 3.71 -12.37
N ALA A 104 -5.36 4.79 -12.36
CA ALA A 104 -6.23 5.16 -13.49
C ALA A 104 -5.42 5.39 -14.78
N SER A 105 -4.31 6.13 -14.68
CA SER A 105 -3.40 6.37 -15.80
C SER A 105 -2.83 5.08 -16.38
N GLN A 106 -2.40 4.16 -15.50
CA GLN A 106 -1.85 2.88 -15.92
C GLN A 106 -2.90 1.95 -16.53
N ASN A 107 -4.14 1.97 -16.01
CA ASN A 107 -5.27 1.23 -16.60
C ASN A 107 -5.58 1.74 -18.02
N LEU A 108 -5.59 3.05 -18.22
CA LEU A 108 -5.81 3.67 -19.52
C LEU A 108 -4.69 3.28 -20.49
N ALA A 109 -3.44 3.33 -20.08
CA ALA A 109 -2.28 2.95 -20.89
C ALA A 109 -2.30 1.46 -21.28
N ALA A 110 -2.80 0.60 -20.41
CA ALA A 110 -2.95 -0.83 -20.64
C ALA A 110 -4.26 -1.20 -21.37
N ASN A 111 -5.13 -0.22 -21.69
CA ASN A 111 -6.47 -0.43 -22.24
C ASN A 111 -7.33 -1.39 -21.38
N VAL A 112 -7.14 -1.36 -20.09
CA VAL A 112 -7.95 -2.01 -19.07
C VAL A 112 -9.05 -1.02 -18.67
N GLY A 113 -10.26 -1.49 -18.46
CA GLY A 113 -11.43 -0.63 -18.18
C GLY A 113 -11.25 0.36 -17.03
N PRO A 114 -12.22 1.23 -16.79
CA PRO A 114 -12.15 2.26 -15.77
C PRO A 114 -12.01 1.66 -14.36
N ILE A 115 -11.51 2.47 -13.42
CA ILE A 115 -11.43 2.12 -12.01
C ILE A 115 -12.83 1.81 -11.47
N ASP A 116 -12.93 0.79 -10.62
CA ASP A 116 -14.12 0.56 -9.82
C ASP A 116 -14.24 1.62 -8.72
N PHE A 117 -15.07 2.62 -8.95
CA PHE A 117 -15.29 3.72 -8.01
C PHE A 117 -15.98 3.30 -6.69
N SER A 118 -16.50 2.09 -6.58
CA SER A 118 -17.08 1.61 -5.33
C SER A 118 -16.05 1.54 -4.19
N VAL A 119 -14.77 1.40 -4.55
CA VAL A 119 -13.62 1.36 -3.61
C VAL A 119 -13.13 2.77 -3.24
N LEU A 120 -13.53 3.82 -3.96
CA LEU A 120 -13.16 5.21 -3.64
C LEU A 120 -13.77 5.71 -2.33
N VAL A 121 -14.86 5.12 -1.88
CA VAL A 121 -15.49 5.48 -0.59
C VAL A 121 -14.47 5.30 0.55
N ASP A 122 -13.65 4.27 0.51
CA ASP A 122 -12.59 4.04 1.51
C ASP A 122 -11.51 5.12 1.46
N VAL A 123 -11.17 5.62 0.27
CA VAL A 123 -10.18 6.69 0.10
C VAL A 123 -10.68 8.02 0.64
N LEU A 124 -11.96 8.33 0.43
CA LEU A 124 -12.59 9.56 0.92
C LEU A 124 -12.80 9.55 2.44
N VAL A 125 -12.99 8.37 3.04
CA VAL A 125 -13.11 8.23 4.51
C VAL A 125 -11.75 8.34 5.19
N LEU A 126 -10.67 7.92 4.54
CA LEU A 126 -9.30 8.00 5.06
C LEU A 126 -8.65 9.38 4.86
N SER A 127 -9.12 10.19 3.89
CA SER A 127 -8.72 11.57 3.77
C SER A 127 -9.43 12.42 4.84
N GLU A 128 -8.66 13.06 5.70
CA GLU A 128 -9.16 13.88 6.82
C GLU A 128 -10.28 14.84 6.40
N PRO A 129 -11.28 15.10 7.26
CA PRO A 129 -12.44 15.96 6.96
C PRO A 129 -12.10 17.43 6.66
N THR A 130 -10.85 17.82 6.74
CA THR A 130 -10.36 19.17 6.36
C THR A 130 -10.59 19.49 4.89
N PHE A 131 -10.77 18.50 4.01
CA PHE A 131 -11.01 18.74 2.59
C PHE A 131 -12.45 19.18 2.29
N LEU A 132 -13.41 18.91 3.18
CA LEU A 132 -14.82 19.25 2.95
C LEU A 132 -15.23 20.66 3.44
N LEU A 133 -14.33 21.45 4.03
CA LEU A 133 -14.63 22.76 4.64
C LEU A 133 -13.82 23.94 4.11
N SER A 134 -12.98 23.80 3.10
CA SER A 134 -12.46 24.96 2.36
C SER A 134 -13.37 25.26 1.17
N GLU A 135 -14.43 26.01 1.43
CA GLU A 135 -15.15 26.76 0.41
C GLU A 135 -14.20 27.81 -0.19
N GLU A 136 -13.35 27.45 -1.13
CA GLU A 136 -12.68 28.36 -2.07
C GLU A 136 -11.51 27.66 -2.77
N ASP A 137 -11.82 26.62 -3.58
CA ASP A 137 -10.93 26.28 -4.68
C ASP A 137 -11.76 25.86 -5.89
N GLU A 138 -11.72 26.69 -6.93
CA GLU A 138 -12.37 26.51 -8.23
C GLU A 138 -11.96 25.19 -8.95
N ASP A 139 -10.99 24.46 -8.40
CA ASP A 139 -10.44 23.24 -9.00
C ASP A 139 -11.31 22.00 -8.76
N THR A 140 -12.19 22.03 -7.75
CA THR A 140 -13.07 20.88 -7.46
C THR A 140 -14.21 20.76 -8.47
N SER A 141 -14.61 21.87 -9.11
CA SER A 141 -15.65 21.85 -10.15
C SER A 141 -15.17 21.16 -11.43
N LEU A 142 -13.87 21.23 -11.73
CA LEU A 142 -13.29 20.60 -12.92
C LEU A 142 -13.25 19.06 -12.82
N ILE A 143 -13.07 18.54 -11.59
CA ILE A 143 -13.02 17.09 -11.38
C ILE A 143 -14.40 16.45 -11.51
N LEU A 144 -15.44 17.15 -11.04
CA LEU A 144 -16.83 16.67 -11.17
C LEU A 144 -17.34 16.76 -12.61
N ASP A 145 -16.96 17.81 -13.34
CA ASP A 145 -17.31 17.94 -14.76
C ASP A 145 -16.61 16.90 -15.64
N GLU A 146 -15.38 16.51 -15.27
CA GLU A 146 -14.64 15.47 -16.02
C GLU A 146 -15.20 14.05 -15.75
N ILE A 147 -15.75 13.80 -14.56
CA ILE A 147 -16.42 12.54 -14.22
C ILE A 147 -17.74 12.39 -14.96
N ASP A 148 -18.52 13.46 -15.12
CA ASP A 148 -19.79 13.42 -15.85
C ASP A 148 -19.61 13.23 -17.36
N LEU A 149 -18.50 13.69 -17.93
CA LEU A 149 -18.18 13.49 -19.37
C LEU A 149 -17.82 12.06 -19.73
N VAL A 150 -17.28 11.27 -18.78
CA VAL A 150 -16.90 9.87 -19.02
C VAL A 150 -18.08 8.91 -18.88
N SER A 151 -19.20 9.35 -18.26
CA SER A 151 -20.38 8.50 -18.02
C SER A 151 -21.45 8.57 -19.12
N THR A 152 -21.27 9.41 -20.18
CA THR A 152 -22.28 9.67 -21.20
C THR A 152 -21.92 9.28 -22.63
N GLU A 153 -20.83 8.53 -22.83
CA GLU A 153 -20.53 7.87 -24.13
C GLU A 153 -20.55 6.31 -23.97
#